data_f166e48d40d58d73d423f46db0bb8da4
#
_entry.id   f166e48d40d58d73d423f46db0bb8da4
#
_cell.length_a   1.000
_cell.length_b   1.000
_cell.length_c   1.000
_cell.angle_alpha   90.00
_cell.angle_beta   90.00
_cell.angle_gamma   90.00
#
_symmetry.space_group_name_H-M   'P 1'
#
loop_
_entity.id
_entity.type
_entity.pdbx_description
1 polymer ?
#
loop_
_entity_poly.entity_id
_entity_poly.type
_entity_poly.pdbx_seq_one_letter_code
_entity_poly.pdbx_strand_id
1 'polypeptide(L)' 'MEKIILKYSQNFAKNIKLERLSLNLTQSQMANKIGIKTQSYQAYESGLSLPSLENLLKICALFNLSLDELFEIK' A
#
# COMPACT_ATOMS: atom_id res chain seq x y z
N MET A 1 -11.25 7.41 -17.51
CA MET A 1 -11.21 6.27 -16.57
C MET A 1 -9.79 5.89 -16.16
N GLU A 2 -8.88 5.69 -17.11
CA GLU A 2 -7.49 5.34 -16.80
C GLU A 2 -6.77 6.36 -15.94
N LYS A 3 -6.96 7.64 -16.19
CA LYS A 3 -6.32 8.71 -15.39
C LYS A 3 -6.78 8.69 -13.93
N ILE A 4 -8.06 8.36 -13.71
CA ILE A 4 -8.61 8.29 -12.35
C ILE A 4 -7.99 7.11 -11.61
N ILE A 5 -7.91 5.95 -12.25
CA ILE A 5 -7.32 4.75 -11.66
C ILE A 5 -5.85 4.99 -11.34
N LEU A 6 -5.11 5.62 -12.26
CA LEU A 6 -3.70 5.93 -12.06
C LEU A 6 -3.49 6.86 -10.86
N LYS A 7 -4.34 7.88 -10.73
CA LYS A 7 -4.26 8.80 -9.60
C LYS A 7 -4.43 8.06 -8.27
N TYR A 8 -5.43 7.19 -8.16
CA TYR A 8 -5.68 6.43 -6.94
C TYR A 8 -4.55 5.45 -6.65
N SER A 9 -4.00 4.81 -7.68
CA SER A 9 -2.85 3.91 -7.53
C SER A 9 -1.63 4.64 -7.00
N GLN A 10 -1.38 5.85 -7.50
CA GLN A 10 -0.26 6.68 -7.04
C GLN A 10 -0.48 7.15 -5.60
N ASN A 11 -1.71 7.52 -5.25
CA ASN A 11 -2.05 7.90 -3.88
C ASN A 11 -1.80 6.74 -2.92
N PHE A 12 -2.24 5.56 -3.31
CA PHE A 12 -2.03 4.35 -2.51
C PHE A 12 -0.54 4.10 -2.27
N ALA A 13 0.26 4.11 -3.33
CA ALA A 13 1.71 3.86 -3.23
C ALA A 13 2.39 4.86 -2.29
N LYS A 14 2.06 6.13 -2.43
CA LYS A 14 2.59 7.20 -1.58
C LYS A 14 2.19 6.98 -0.12
N ASN A 15 0.92 6.69 0.11
CA ASN A 15 0.38 6.62 1.46
C ASN A 15 0.89 5.41 2.23
N ILE A 16 1.03 4.25 1.60
CA ILE A 16 1.58 3.09 2.31
C ILE A 16 3.05 3.32 2.67
N LYS A 17 3.80 4.01 1.84
CA LYS A 17 5.19 4.34 2.14
C LYS A 17 5.27 5.28 3.34
N LEU A 18 4.45 6.33 3.36
CA LEU A 18 4.42 7.28 4.47
C LEU A 18 4.04 6.59 5.79
N GLU A 19 3.02 5.73 5.75
CA GLU A 19 2.60 4.99 6.94
C GLU A 19 3.68 4.03 7.42
N ARG A 20 4.31 3.31 6.50
CA ARG A 20 5.41 2.42 6.85
C ARG A 20 6.54 3.17 7.56
N LEU A 21 6.93 4.31 6.98
CA LEU A 21 7.99 5.13 7.56
C LEU A 21 7.61 5.68 8.93
N SER A 22 6.34 6.04 9.13
CA SER A 22 5.87 6.54 10.42
C SER A 22 5.95 5.47 11.50
N LEU A 23 5.90 4.20 11.12
CA LEU A 23 6.03 3.07 12.04
C LEU A 23 7.47 2.59 12.19
N ASN A 24 8.41 3.25 11.54
CA ASN A 24 9.84 2.90 11.55
C ASN A 24 10.10 1.49 11.04
N LEU A 25 9.32 1.06 10.03
CA LEU A 25 9.47 -0.26 9.43
C LEU A 25 10.27 -0.17 8.13
N THR A 26 11.10 -1.19 7.87
CA THR A 26 11.72 -1.35 6.55
C THR A 26 10.70 -1.97 5.60
N GLN A 27 10.99 -1.90 4.30
CA GLN A 27 10.15 -2.57 3.30
C GLN A 27 10.10 -4.08 3.54
N SER A 28 11.22 -4.66 3.94
CA SER A 28 11.31 -6.08 4.24
C SER A 28 10.45 -6.46 5.45
N GLN A 29 10.48 -5.64 6.49
CA GLN A 29 9.65 -5.88 7.68
C GLN A 29 8.16 -5.77 7.33
N MET A 30 7.81 -4.77 6.52
CA MET A 30 6.42 -4.60 6.10
C MET A 30 5.94 -5.79 5.26
N ALA A 31 6.77 -6.23 4.31
CA ALA A 31 6.46 -7.39 3.48
C ALA A 31 6.22 -8.63 4.35
N ASN A 32 7.06 -8.82 5.36
CA ASN A 32 6.94 -9.95 6.28
C ASN A 32 5.61 -9.90 7.05
N LYS A 33 5.19 -8.73 7.47
CA LYS A 33 3.91 -8.56 8.20
C LYS A 33 2.70 -8.92 7.35
N ILE A 34 2.79 -8.65 6.04
CA ILE A 34 1.71 -8.99 5.11
C ILE A 34 1.80 -10.45 4.69
N GLY A 35 2.99 -11.04 4.77
CA GLY A 35 3.22 -12.42 4.35
C GLY A 35 3.56 -12.54 2.88
N ILE A 36 4.24 -11.54 2.31
CA ILE A 36 4.64 -11.52 0.91
C ILE A 36 6.15 -11.29 0.80
N LYS A 37 6.67 -11.44 -0.40
CA LYS A 37 8.08 -11.18 -0.69
C LYS A 37 8.34 -9.67 -0.67
N THR A 38 9.55 -9.30 -0.26
CA THR A 38 9.97 -7.89 -0.24
C THR A 38 9.81 -7.25 -1.62
N GLN A 39 10.16 -7.96 -2.68
CA GLN A 39 10.03 -7.45 -4.05
C GLN A 39 8.59 -7.13 -4.42
N SER A 40 7.65 -7.96 -3.98
CA SER A 40 6.22 -7.71 -4.20
C SER A 40 5.77 -6.45 -3.48
N TYR A 41 6.21 -6.28 -2.25
CA TYR A 41 5.88 -5.09 -1.49
C TYR A 41 6.50 -3.83 -2.12
N GLN A 42 7.75 -3.92 -2.56
CA GLN A 42 8.42 -2.82 -3.25
C GLN A 42 7.62 -2.36 -4.48
N ALA A 43 7.05 -3.32 -5.22
CA ALA A 43 6.22 -3.00 -6.37
C ALA A 43 4.98 -2.20 -5.98
N TYR A 44 4.43 -2.45 -4.79
CA TYR A 44 3.30 -1.65 -4.29
C TYR A 44 3.72 -0.20 -4.05
N GLU A 45 4.86 0.03 -3.41
CA GLU A 45 5.33 1.39 -3.11
C GLU A 45 5.81 2.15 -4.34
N SER A 46 6.27 1.43 -5.34
CA SER A 46 6.72 2.07 -6.59
C SER A 46 5.58 2.33 -7.58
N GLY A 47 4.39 1.83 -7.30
CA GLY A 47 3.25 1.98 -8.19
C GLY A 47 3.21 1.01 -9.35
N LEU A 48 4.13 0.02 -9.37
CA LEU A 48 4.19 -0.97 -10.44
C LEU A 48 3.04 -1.99 -10.37
N SER A 49 2.54 -2.27 -9.17
CA SER A 49 1.44 -3.21 -9.02
C SER A 49 0.56 -2.81 -7.84
N LEU A 50 -0.67 -3.31 -7.86
CA LEU A 50 -1.61 -3.17 -6.75
C LEU A 50 -1.73 -4.53 -6.05
N PRO A 51 -1.96 -4.53 -4.73
CA PRO A 51 -2.17 -5.78 -4.02
C PRO A 51 -3.48 -6.45 -4.40
N SER A 52 -3.55 -7.75 -4.16
CA SER A 52 -4.84 -8.46 -4.19
C SER A 52 -5.73 -7.86 -3.12
N LEU A 53 -7.04 -8.15 -3.20
CA LEU A 53 -7.98 -7.69 -2.18
C LEU A 53 -7.56 -8.19 -0.79
N GLU A 54 -7.14 -9.44 -0.69
CA GLU A 54 -6.70 -10.01 0.59
C GLU A 54 -5.53 -9.21 1.18
N ASN A 55 -4.50 -8.95 0.39
CA ASN A 55 -3.34 -8.20 0.86
C ASN A 55 -3.70 -6.74 1.16
N LEU A 56 -4.60 -6.17 0.38
CA LEU A 56 -5.07 -4.81 0.61
C LEU A 56 -5.78 -4.69 1.97
N LEU A 57 -6.62 -5.65 2.30
CA LEU A 57 -7.31 -5.66 3.59
C LEU A 57 -6.32 -5.84 4.75
N LYS A 58 -5.27 -6.64 4.56
CA LYS A 58 -4.20 -6.78 5.55
C LYS A 58 -3.49 -5.45 5.78
N ILE A 59 -3.20 -4.72 4.71
CA ILE A 59 -2.55 -3.41 4.80
C ILE A 59 -3.44 -2.42 5.56
N CYS A 60 -4.72 -2.38 5.24
CA CYS A 60 -5.68 -1.53 5.96
C CYS A 60 -5.69 -1.85 7.45
N ALA A 61 -5.70 -3.12 7.79
CA ALA A 61 -5.72 -3.55 9.18
C ALA A 61 -4.43 -3.16 9.91
N LEU A 62 -3.27 -3.34 9.26
CA LEU A 62 -1.98 -3.00 9.86
C LEU A 62 -1.85 -1.52 10.16
N PHE A 63 -2.32 -0.68 9.24
CA PHE A 63 -2.22 0.78 9.40
C PHE A 63 -3.43 1.39 10.10
N ASN A 64 -4.47 0.60 10.33
CA ASN A 64 -5.75 1.08 10.89
C ASN A 64 -6.31 2.21 10.02
N LEU A 65 -6.27 2.02 8.71
CA LEU A 65 -6.78 2.98 7.74
C LEU A 65 -7.82 2.32 6.86
N SER A 66 -8.78 3.13 6.40
CA SER A 66 -9.78 2.67 5.44
C SER A 66 -9.21 2.70 4.03
N LEU A 67 -9.90 2.04 3.09
CA LEU A 67 -9.57 2.13 1.67
C LEU A 67 -9.64 3.57 1.19
N ASP A 68 -10.67 4.30 1.64
CA ASP A 68 -10.84 5.71 1.26
C ASP A 68 -9.63 6.54 1.67
N GLU A 69 -9.11 6.30 2.87
CA GLU A 69 -7.94 7.02 3.36
C GLU A 69 -6.69 6.67 2.57
N LEU A 70 -6.47 5.38 2.29
CA LEU A 70 -5.28 4.94 1.56
C LEU A 70 -5.27 5.44 0.12
N PHE A 71 -6.42 5.40 -0.55
CA PHE A 71 -6.53 5.81 -1.95
C PHE A 71 -6.92 7.28 -2.12
N GLU A 72 -7.27 7.97 -1.04
CA GLU A 72 -7.76 9.34 -1.04
C GLU A 72 -9.01 9.49 -1.93
N ILE A 73 -9.92 8.55 -1.78
CA ILE A 73 -11.19 8.57 -2.50
C ILE A 73 -12.15 9.49 -1.74
N LYS A 74 -12.74 10.41 -2.50
CA LYS A 74 -13.70 11.36 -1.93
C LYS A 74 -15.12 11.13 -2.45
#